data_70874173385b69e67f54ad9cab5d2676
#
_entry.id   70874173385b69e67f54ad9cab5d2676
#
_cell.length_a   1.000
_cell.length_b   1.000
_cell.length_c   1.000
_cell.angle_alpha   90.00
_cell.angle_beta   90.00
_cell.angle_gamma   90.00
#
_symmetry.space_group_name_H-M   'P 1'
#
loop_
_entity.id
_entity.type
_entity.pdbx_description
1 polymer ?
#
loop_
_entity_poly.entity_id
_entity_poly.type
_entity_poly.pdbx_seq_one_letter_code
_entity_poly.pdbx_strand_id
1 'polypeptide(L)'
;MGKFKFFKISRSKKIRYLYLNSYYNLFIVFLHGFMSDLEGNKPKAFMKYCKKRKLGFLALEYSGHGKSSGIFKNGNISSWSKDTYLTIKKIVKKKNFIVIGSSMGAWIALNQFYTYSKQIKG
;
A
#
# COMPACT_ATOMS: atom_id res chain seq x y z
N MET A 1 1.39 -0.59 17.86
CA MET A 1 1.68 0.00 16.56
C MET A 1 1.86 -1.07 15.51
N GLY A 2 1.59 -0.74 14.26
CA GLY A 2 1.83 -1.66 13.15
C GLY A 2 3.31 -1.96 12.97
N LYS A 3 3.59 -3.14 12.44
CA LYS A 3 4.94 -3.61 12.20
C LYS A 3 5.20 -3.71 10.71
N PHE A 4 6.47 -3.53 10.31
CA PHE A 4 6.91 -3.83 8.96
C PHE A 4 6.91 -5.34 8.74
N LYS A 5 6.32 -5.75 7.65
CA LYS A 5 6.25 -7.15 7.25
C LYS A 5 6.62 -7.28 5.78
N PHE A 6 6.90 -8.50 5.37
CA PHE A 6 7.15 -8.84 3.97
C PHE A 6 6.20 -9.93 3.54
N PHE A 7 5.80 -9.89 2.27
CA PHE A 7 5.17 -11.07 1.67
C PHE A 7 5.72 -11.30 0.28
N LYS A 8 5.71 -12.54 -0.15
CA LYS A 8 6.22 -12.92 -1.47
C LYS A 8 5.11 -12.83 -2.50
N ILE A 9 5.36 -12.05 -3.55
CA ILE A 9 4.51 -12.03 -4.73
C ILE A 9 4.89 -13.19 -5.64
N SER A 10 6.18 -13.53 -5.68
CA SER A 10 6.73 -14.63 -6.48
C SER A 10 7.97 -15.19 -5.79
N ARG A 11 8.64 -16.17 -6.41
CA ARG A 11 9.86 -16.76 -5.86
C ARG A 11 10.95 -15.72 -5.60
N SER A 12 11.07 -14.73 -6.49
CA SER A 12 12.15 -13.74 -6.45
C SER A 12 11.70 -12.36 -6.00
N LYS A 13 10.42 -12.17 -5.71
CA LYS A 13 9.88 -10.85 -5.42
C LYS A 13 9.13 -10.84 -4.10
N LYS A 14 9.59 -9.99 -3.19
CA LYS A 14 8.89 -9.74 -1.93
C LYS A 14 8.65 -8.24 -1.76
N ILE A 15 7.53 -7.92 -1.15
CA ILE A 15 7.08 -6.54 -0.90
C ILE A 15 7.09 -6.29 0.59
N ARG A 16 7.72 -5.19 0.99
CA ARG A 16 7.64 -4.73 2.39
C ARG A 16 6.38 -3.89 2.55
N TYR A 17 5.66 -4.13 3.61
CA TYR A 17 4.45 -3.37 3.91
C TYR A 17 4.31 -3.09 5.39
N LEU A 18 3.54 -2.06 5.69
CA LEU A 18 3.20 -1.63 7.03
C LEU A 18 1.71 -1.86 7.22
N TYR A 19 1.33 -2.53 8.32
CA TYR A 19 -0.02 -3.01 8.46
C TYR A 19 -0.56 -2.78 9.87
N LEU A 20 -1.82 -2.38 9.93
CA LEU A 20 -2.60 -2.28 11.16
C LEU A 20 -3.98 -2.87 10.88
N ASN A 21 -4.41 -3.80 11.71
CA ASN A 21 -5.71 -4.43 11.50
C ASN A 21 -6.84 -3.44 11.81
N SER A 22 -8.00 -3.67 11.20
CA SER A 22 -9.19 -2.84 11.36
C SER A 22 -10.16 -3.49 12.33
N TYR A 23 -10.76 -2.67 13.20
CA TYR A 23 -11.92 -3.09 13.99
C TYR A 23 -13.21 -2.97 13.20
N TYR A 24 -13.19 -2.18 12.13
CA TYR A 24 -14.35 -1.95 11.26
C TYR A 24 -14.05 -2.44 9.85
N ASN A 25 -15.02 -2.39 8.99
CA ASN A 25 -14.83 -2.78 7.59
C ASN A 25 -14.25 -1.62 6.76
N LEU A 26 -13.17 -1.01 7.26
CA LEU A 26 -12.55 0.11 6.58
C LEU A 26 -11.05 0.18 6.82
N PHE A 27 -10.28 0.25 5.72
CA PHE A 27 -8.85 0.47 5.72
C PHE A 27 -8.53 1.82 5.09
N ILE A 28 -7.41 2.39 5.49
CA ILE A 28 -6.74 3.44 4.71
C ILE A 28 -5.52 2.81 4.06
N VAL A 29 -5.42 2.93 2.75
CA VAL A 29 -4.29 2.44 1.96
C VAL A 29 -3.48 3.65 1.51
N PHE A 30 -2.23 3.71 1.91
CA PHE A 30 -1.31 4.80 1.55
C PHE A 30 -0.30 4.35 0.51
N LEU A 31 -0.19 5.11 -0.58
CA LEU A 31 0.71 4.84 -1.70
C LEU A 31 1.73 5.96 -1.83
N HIS A 32 3.01 5.63 -1.61
CA HIS A 32 4.08 6.62 -1.61
C HIS A 32 4.45 7.10 -3.01
N GLY A 33 5.21 8.19 -3.07
CA GLY A 33 5.65 8.81 -4.30
C GLY A 33 6.88 8.15 -4.91
N PHE A 34 7.33 8.73 -6.00
CA PHE A 34 8.47 8.28 -6.79
C PHE A 34 9.75 8.26 -5.95
N MET A 35 10.48 7.16 -6.01
CA MET A 35 11.73 6.96 -5.26
C MET A 35 11.61 7.15 -3.75
N SER A 36 10.41 6.99 -3.19
CA SER A 36 10.18 7.12 -1.77
C SER A 36 10.14 5.76 -1.08
N ASP A 37 9.80 5.74 0.20
CA ASP A 37 9.68 4.54 1.01
C ASP A 37 8.66 4.76 2.13
N LEU A 38 8.59 3.84 3.09
CA LEU A 38 7.65 3.90 4.22
C LEU A 38 8.24 4.48 5.49
N GLU A 39 9.49 4.95 5.46
CA GLU A 39 10.14 5.45 6.68
C GLU A 39 9.99 6.96 6.88
N GLY A 40 9.25 7.63 5.99
CA GLY A 40 8.97 9.04 6.11
C GLY A 40 7.87 9.36 7.10
N ASN A 41 7.58 10.66 7.22
CA ASN A 41 6.60 11.16 8.20
C ASN A 41 5.15 10.87 7.82
N LYS A 42 4.83 10.85 6.53
CA LYS A 42 3.45 10.65 6.09
C LYS A 42 2.89 9.27 6.47
N PRO A 43 3.58 8.15 6.18
CA PRO A 43 3.06 6.85 6.60
C PRO A 43 2.88 6.75 8.11
N LYS A 44 3.81 7.30 8.88
CA LYS A 44 3.72 7.30 10.35
C LYS A 44 2.51 8.08 10.85
N ALA A 45 2.26 9.24 10.25
CA ALA A 45 1.13 10.09 10.64
C ALA A 45 -0.21 9.39 10.35
N PHE A 46 -0.35 8.79 9.17
CA PHE A 46 -1.57 8.06 8.82
C PHE A 46 -1.76 6.81 9.68
N MET A 47 -0.68 6.09 9.97
CA MET A 47 -0.74 4.94 10.86
C MET A 47 -1.26 5.35 12.24
N LYS A 48 -0.72 6.42 12.80
CA LYS A 48 -1.13 6.95 14.10
C LYS A 48 -2.60 7.36 14.10
N TYR A 49 -3.03 8.02 13.04
CA TYR A 49 -4.43 8.40 12.86
C TYR A 49 -5.35 7.17 12.86
N CYS A 50 -4.99 6.17 12.06
CA CYS A 50 -5.77 4.94 11.96
C CYS A 50 -5.84 4.20 13.29
N LYS A 51 -4.73 4.10 14.01
CA LYS A 51 -4.71 3.45 15.32
C LYS A 51 -5.68 4.11 16.28
N LYS A 52 -5.68 5.44 16.33
CA LYS A 52 -6.56 6.20 17.20
C LYS A 52 -8.03 5.97 16.86
N ARG A 53 -8.36 5.81 15.59
CA ARG A 53 -9.73 5.65 15.11
C ARG A 53 -10.15 4.20 14.90
N LYS A 54 -9.28 3.26 15.22
CA LYS A 54 -9.53 1.82 15.08
C LYS A 54 -9.79 1.40 13.63
N LEU A 55 -9.23 2.15 12.67
CA LEU A 55 -9.26 1.83 11.26
C LEU A 55 -8.08 0.94 10.90
N GLY A 56 -8.23 0.15 9.84
CA GLY A 56 -7.10 -0.58 9.28
C GLY A 56 -6.18 0.36 8.52
N PHE A 57 -4.91 -0.02 8.42
CA PHE A 57 -3.93 0.73 7.65
C PHE A 57 -3.08 -0.23 6.85
N LEU A 58 -2.83 0.13 5.61
CA LEU A 58 -1.90 -0.57 4.74
C LEU A 58 -1.09 0.45 3.98
N ALA A 59 0.23 0.31 4.02
CA ALA A 59 1.13 1.02 3.13
C ALA A 59 2.17 0.02 2.64
N LEU A 60 2.61 0.15 1.39
CA LEU A 60 3.58 -0.77 0.82
C LEU A 60 4.68 0.01 0.13
N GLU A 61 5.83 -0.64 0.00
CA GLU A 61 6.92 -0.18 -0.87
C GLU A 61 6.85 -1.00 -2.15
N TYR A 62 6.70 -0.32 -3.29
CA TYR A 62 6.67 -1.01 -4.59
C TYR A 62 8.00 -1.71 -4.85
N SER A 63 8.04 -2.64 -5.78
CA SER A 63 9.31 -3.27 -6.17
C SER A 63 10.34 -2.19 -6.55
N GLY A 64 11.59 -2.40 -6.16
CA GLY A 64 12.68 -1.45 -6.39
C GLY A 64 12.66 -0.22 -5.49
N HIS A 65 11.74 -0.13 -4.52
CA HIS A 65 11.65 0.96 -3.57
C HIS A 65 11.88 0.45 -2.15
N GLY A 66 12.50 1.29 -1.32
CA GLY A 66 12.77 0.94 0.06
C GLY A 66 13.45 -0.41 0.20
N LYS A 67 12.88 -1.30 1.02
CA LYS A 67 13.42 -2.64 1.25
C LYS A 67 12.68 -3.74 0.50
N SER A 68 11.75 -3.38 -0.37
CA SER A 68 11.14 -4.36 -1.29
C SER A 68 12.16 -4.83 -2.31
N SER A 69 11.95 -6.03 -2.84
CA SER A 69 12.84 -6.62 -3.85
C SER A 69 12.80 -5.84 -5.16
N GLY A 70 13.79 -6.11 -6.00
CA GLY A 70 13.82 -5.59 -7.37
C GLY A 70 14.75 -4.41 -7.52
N ILE A 71 14.90 -3.98 -8.76
CA ILE A 71 15.75 -2.85 -9.14
C ILE A 71 14.84 -1.75 -9.65
N PHE A 72 14.98 -0.56 -9.09
CA PHE A 72 14.13 0.58 -9.39
C PHE A 72 13.98 0.83 -10.90
N LYS A 73 15.09 0.87 -11.62
CA LYS A 73 15.08 1.17 -13.06
C LYS A 73 14.36 0.13 -13.92
N ASN A 74 14.13 -1.08 -13.38
CA ASN A 74 13.42 -2.13 -14.10
C ASN A 74 11.91 -2.07 -13.88
N GLY A 75 11.42 -1.15 -13.03
CA GLY A 75 10.01 -0.98 -12.77
C GLY A 75 9.39 0.13 -13.59
N ASN A 76 8.07 0.18 -13.56
CA ASN A 76 7.27 1.24 -14.17
C ASN A 76 5.92 1.32 -13.45
N ILE A 77 5.10 2.30 -13.84
CA ILE A 77 3.79 2.50 -13.22
C ILE A 77 2.93 1.23 -13.28
N SER A 78 2.98 0.50 -14.39
CA SER A 78 2.19 -0.73 -14.53
C SER A 78 2.66 -1.81 -13.55
N SER A 79 3.97 -2.02 -13.42
CA SER A 79 4.49 -3.02 -12.49
C SER A 79 4.23 -2.64 -11.03
N TRP A 80 4.38 -1.37 -10.69
CA TRP A 80 4.12 -0.88 -9.34
C TRP A 80 2.62 -0.88 -8.99
N SER A 81 1.76 -0.62 -9.98
CA SER A 81 0.31 -0.76 -9.82
C SER A 81 -0.08 -2.21 -9.57
N LYS A 82 0.59 -3.16 -10.23
CA LYS A 82 0.37 -4.59 -10.00
C LYS A 82 0.84 -5.01 -8.60
N ASP A 83 2.00 -4.54 -8.15
CA ASP A 83 2.47 -4.77 -6.79
C ASP A 83 1.40 -4.34 -5.77
N THR A 84 0.83 -3.15 -5.99
CA THR A 84 -0.22 -2.58 -5.15
C THR A 84 -1.48 -3.43 -5.18
N TYR A 85 -1.94 -3.80 -6.37
CA TYR A 85 -3.10 -4.66 -6.55
C TYR A 85 -2.97 -5.96 -5.77
N LEU A 86 -1.82 -6.63 -5.88
CA LEU A 86 -1.58 -7.90 -5.21
C LEU A 86 -1.49 -7.74 -3.69
N THR A 87 -0.91 -6.64 -3.23
CA THR A 87 -0.81 -6.35 -1.80
C THR A 87 -2.18 -6.09 -1.18
N ILE A 88 -2.99 -5.27 -1.85
CA ILE A 88 -4.37 -5.00 -1.40
C ILE A 88 -5.17 -6.30 -1.34
N LYS A 89 -5.07 -7.12 -2.39
CA LYS A 89 -5.78 -8.40 -2.45
C LYS A 89 -5.40 -9.31 -1.28
N LYS A 90 -4.12 -9.35 -0.94
CA LYS A 90 -3.59 -10.20 0.13
C LYS A 90 -3.98 -9.70 1.52
N ILE A 91 -3.90 -8.40 1.75
CA ILE A 91 -3.98 -7.82 3.09
C ILE A 91 -5.37 -7.25 3.39
N VAL A 92 -5.93 -6.43 2.52
CA VAL A 92 -7.23 -5.80 2.72
C VAL A 92 -8.36 -6.78 2.44
N LYS A 93 -8.14 -7.69 1.50
CA LYS A 93 -9.13 -8.72 1.10
C LYS A 93 -10.38 -8.06 0.57
N LYS A 94 -11.54 -8.34 1.15
CA LYS A 94 -12.84 -7.82 0.68
C LYS A 94 -13.32 -6.60 1.47
N LYS A 95 -12.52 -6.08 2.37
CA LYS A 95 -12.91 -4.91 3.16
C LYS A 95 -12.87 -3.65 2.31
N ASN A 96 -13.65 -2.66 2.72
CA ASN A 96 -13.65 -1.36 2.06
C ASN A 96 -12.38 -0.59 2.40
N PHE A 97 -11.97 0.33 1.53
CA PHE A 97 -10.82 1.16 1.83
C PHE A 97 -10.90 2.53 1.16
N ILE A 98 -10.21 3.47 1.77
CA ILE A 98 -9.92 4.78 1.21
C ILE A 98 -8.46 4.74 0.77
N VAL A 99 -8.16 5.21 -0.43
CA VAL A 99 -6.80 5.23 -0.94
C VAL A 99 -6.26 6.66 -0.94
N ILE A 100 -5.06 6.81 -0.41
CA ILE A 100 -4.34 8.10 -0.39
C ILE A 100 -3.05 7.90 -1.16
N GLY A 101 -2.90 8.65 -2.25
CA GLY A 101 -1.70 8.59 -3.07
C GLY A 101 -0.94 9.91 -3.02
N SER A 102 0.35 9.84 -2.79
CA SER A 102 1.24 10.99 -2.80
C SER A 102 2.01 11.02 -4.10
N SER A 103 1.87 12.11 -4.89
CA SER A 103 2.59 12.27 -6.15
C SER A 103 2.30 11.09 -7.10
N MET A 104 3.33 10.35 -7.53
CA MET A 104 3.16 9.15 -8.37
C MET A 104 2.18 8.14 -7.74
N GLY A 105 2.13 8.06 -6.42
CA GLY A 105 1.19 7.20 -5.71
C GLY A 105 -0.26 7.51 -6.04
N ALA A 106 -0.58 8.76 -6.38
CA ALA A 106 -1.93 9.12 -6.81
C ALA A 106 -2.30 8.47 -8.15
N TRP A 107 -1.35 8.38 -9.07
CA TRP A 107 -1.57 7.68 -10.33
C TRP A 107 -1.80 6.18 -10.09
N ILE A 108 -0.96 5.58 -9.25
CA ILE A 108 -1.11 4.17 -8.89
C ILE A 108 -2.47 3.94 -8.22
N ALA A 109 -2.90 4.87 -7.36
CA ALA A 109 -4.22 4.82 -6.71
C ALA A 109 -5.35 4.79 -7.75
N LEU A 110 -5.29 5.66 -8.75
CA LEU A 110 -6.30 5.69 -9.81
C LEU A 110 -6.37 4.36 -10.57
N ASN A 111 -5.22 3.72 -10.78
CA ASN A 111 -5.19 2.43 -11.46
C ASN A 111 -5.87 1.31 -10.67
N GLN A 112 -6.04 1.47 -9.36
CA GLN A 112 -6.74 0.47 -8.53
C GLN A 112 -8.25 0.50 -8.72
N PHE A 113 -8.81 1.59 -9.23
CA PHE A 113 -10.26 1.71 -9.42
C PHE A 113 -10.84 0.70 -10.39
N TYR A 114 -10.06 0.25 -11.36
CA TYR A 114 -10.53 -0.76 -12.32
C TYR A 114 -10.91 -2.07 -11.61
N THR A 115 -10.14 -2.46 -10.60
CA THR A 115 -10.36 -3.72 -9.90
C THR A 115 -11.21 -3.54 -8.65
N TYR A 116 -11.00 -2.45 -7.93
CA TYR A 116 -11.56 -2.27 -6.59
C TYR A 116 -12.64 -1.19 -6.52
N SER A 117 -13.32 -0.92 -7.64
CA SER A 117 -14.34 0.14 -7.71
C SER A 117 -15.42 0.02 -6.62
N LYS A 118 -15.78 -1.20 -6.24
CA LYS A 118 -16.82 -1.42 -5.21
C LYS A 118 -16.29 -1.25 -3.79
N GLN A 119 -15.00 -1.50 -3.57
CA GLN A 119 -14.39 -1.43 -2.25
C GLN A 119 -13.84 -0.04 -1.93
N ILE A 120 -13.45 0.72 -2.94
CA ILE A 120 -12.89 2.06 -2.74
C ILE A 120 -14.01 3.04 -2.42
N LYS A 121 -13.93 3.68 -1.26
CA LYS A 121 -14.93 4.64 -0.77
C LYS A 121 -14.45 6.09 -0.80
N GLY A 122 -13.22 6.29 -1.22
CA GLY A 122 -12.65 7.62 -1.35
C GLY A 122 -11.18 7.55 -1.69
#